data_b15fbb2d9011e2c154df38705eecf17b
#
_entry.id   b15fbb2d9011e2c154df38705eecf17b
#
_cell.length_a   1.000
_cell.length_b   1.000
_cell.length_c   1.000
_cell.angle_alpha   90.00
_cell.angle_beta   90.00
_cell.angle_gamma   90.00
#
_symmetry.space_group_name_H-M   'P 1'
#
loop_
_entity.id
_entity.type
_entity.pdbx_description
1 polymer ?
#
loop_
_entity_poly.entity_id
_entity_poly.type
_entity_poly.pdbx_seq_one_letter_code
_entity_poly.pdbx_strand_id
1 'polypeptide(L)'
;MKHIKNLFKISILLFISTLVIIIGIYVYSYFMPAMSLNSANSYYLYDNKDNVVYQGSNKSAWVSLKEIDPKFLNYIISIEDQHFYHHLGFDIPRILKTLFTNIKSGKILAGASSISQQYVKNLYLTFDQTWERKIEEAFLTIKLETHYSKDEIL
;
A
#
# COMPACT_ATOMS: atom_id res chain seq x y z
N MET A 1 37.45 -20.98 6.52
CA MET A 1 37.41 -20.04 5.37
C MET A 1 36.50 -20.52 4.23
N LYS A 2 36.56 -21.78 3.76
CA LYS A 2 35.76 -22.29 2.63
C LYS A 2 34.23 -22.22 2.90
N HIS A 3 33.78 -22.56 4.10
CA HIS A 3 32.37 -22.49 4.51
C HIS A 3 31.82 -21.06 4.50
N ILE A 4 32.59 -20.08 4.99
CA ILE A 4 32.19 -18.66 5.00
C ILE A 4 32.02 -18.14 3.57
N LYS A 5 32.94 -18.49 2.66
CA LYS A 5 32.83 -18.12 1.24
C LYS A 5 31.60 -18.72 0.57
N ASN A 6 31.24 -19.97 0.91
CA ASN A 6 30.04 -20.60 0.39
C ASN A 6 28.76 -19.97 0.94
N LEU A 7 28.70 -19.66 2.24
CA LEU A 7 27.56 -18.94 2.84
C LEU A 7 27.38 -17.57 2.19
N PHE A 8 28.46 -16.84 1.95
CA PHE A 8 28.41 -15.55 1.27
C PHE A 8 27.89 -15.67 -0.17
N LYS A 9 28.34 -16.68 -0.94
CA LYS A 9 27.82 -16.93 -2.28
C LYS A 9 26.32 -17.27 -2.28
N ILE A 10 25.88 -18.11 -1.35
CA ILE A 10 24.46 -18.47 -1.19
C ILE A 10 23.63 -17.22 -0.85
N SER A 11 24.10 -16.37 0.05
CA SER A 11 23.43 -15.11 0.40
C SER A 11 23.29 -14.17 -0.80
N ILE A 12 24.33 -14.02 -1.60
CA ILE A 12 24.27 -13.23 -2.84
C ILE A 12 23.27 -13.82 -3.83
N LEU A 13 23.29 -15.15 -4.02
CA LEU A 13 22.36 -15.81 -4.93
C LEU A 13 20.90 -15.62 -4.50
N LEU A 14 20.61 -15.77 -3.20
CA LEU A 14 19.30 -15.52 -2.64
C LEU A 14 18.88 -14.06 -2.83
N PHE A 15 19.77 -13.11 -2.60
CA PHE A 15 19.49 -11.70 -2.82
C PHE A 15 19.16 -11.39 -4.29
N ILE A 16 19.96 -11.92 -5.23
CA ILE A 16 19.71 -11.74 -6.67
C ILE A 16 18.39 -12.39 -7.08
N SER A 17 18.09 -13.61 -6.60
CA SER A 17 16.83 -14.28 -6.92
C SER A 17 15.62 -13.49 -6.40
N THR A 18 15.70 -12.95 -5.19
CA THR A 18 14.65 -12.08 -4.62
C THR A 18 14.45 -10.84 -5.46
N LEU A 19 15.54 -10.19 -5.90
CA LEU A 19 15.47 -9.01 -6.76
C LEU A 19 14.81 -9.32 -8.11
N VAL A 20 15.17 -10.45 -8.73
CA VAL A 20 14.56 -10.90 -10.00
C VAL A 20 13.06 -11.16 -9.83
N ILE A 21 12.65 -11.78 -8.72
CA ILE A 21 11.23 -12.01 -8.41
C ILE A 21 10.49 -10.68 -8.27
N ILE A 22 11.04 -9.74 -7.52
CA ILE A 22 10.44 -8.40 -7.34
C ILE A 22 10.27 -7.70 -8.68
N ILE A 23 11.32 -7.65 -9.50
CA ILE A 23 11.26 -7.06 -10.85
C ILE A 23 10.20 -7.77 -11.69
N GLY A 24 10.14 -9.11 -11.64
CA GLY A 24 9.14 -9.91 -12.35
C GLY A 24 7.71 -9.53 -11.96
N ILE A 25 7.46 -9.28 -10.67
CA ILE A 25 6.14 -8.84 -10.17
C ILE A 25 5.80 -7.44 -10.71
N TYR A 26 6.73 -6.49 -10.73
CA TYR A 26 6.50 -5.15 -11.30
C TYR A 26 6.23 -5.22 -12.80
N VAL A 27 7.01 -6.01 -13.55
CA VAL A 27 6.80 -6.21 -15.00
C VAL A 27 5.45 -6.86 -15.26
N TYR A 28 5.12 -7.92 -14.53
CA TYR A 28 3.81 -8.58 -14.64
C TYR A 28 2.66 -7.60 -14.34
N SER A 29 2.78 -6.83 -13.28
CA SER A 29 1.80 -5.83 -12.88
C SER A 29 1.57 -4.77 -13.96
N TYR A 30 2.63 -4.34 -14.63
CA TYR A 30 2.56 -3.35 -15.71
C TYR A 30 1.71 -3.80 -16.89
N PHE A 31 1.71 -5.11 -17.21
CA PHE A 31 0.90 -5.68 -18.29
C PHE A 31 -0.54 -6.02 -17.86
N MET A 32 -0.88 -5.92 -16.58
CA MET A 32 -2.25 -6.13 -16.11
C MET A 32 -3.12 -4.91 -16.39
N PRO A 33 -4.45 -5.07 -16.53
CA PRO A 33 -5.36 -3.94 -16.61
C PRO A 33 -5.23 -3.03 -15.39
N ALA A 34 -5.27 -1.71 -15.59
CA ALA A 34 -5.29 -0.74 -14.49
C ALA A 34 -6.47 -1.01 -13.53
N MET A 35 -6.28 -0.68 -12.26
CA MET A 35 -7.34 -0.74 -11.25
C MET A 35 -8.30 0.44 -11.45
N SER A 36 -9.55 0.32 -11.04
CA SER A 36 -10.45 1.47 -11.04
C SER A 36 -10.19 2.30 -9.78
N LEU A 37 -9.92 3.60 -9.91
CA LEU A 37 -9.77 4.49 -8.76
C LEU A 37 -11.11 4.98 -8.19
N ASN A 38 -12.23 4.57 -8.77
CA ASN A 38 -13.55 5.02 -8.34
C ASN A 38 -14.04 4.29 -7.09
N SER A 39 -14.03 4.97 -5.97
CA SER A 39 -14.56 4.51 -4.68
C SER A 39 -16.01 4.92 -4.42
N ALA A 40 -16.73 5.36 -5.42
CA ALA A 40 -18.14 5.74 -5.26
C ALA A 40 -19.06 4.49 -5.16
N ASN A 41 -18.75 3.61 -4.22
CA ASN A 41 -19.67 2.54 -3.87
C ASN A 41 -20.80 3.15 -3.02
N SER A 42 -21.97 3.31 -3.63
CA SER A 42 -23.20 3.51 -2.88
C SER A 42 -23.43 2.26 -2.03
N TYR A 43 -23.48 2.41 -0.72
CA TYR A 43 -23.88 1.30 0.16
C TYR A 43 -25.38 1.40 0.42
N TYR A 44 -26.02 0.24 0.39
CA TYR A 44 -27.45 0.11 0.66
C TYR A 44 -27.63 -0.67 1.97
N LEU A 45 -28.45 -0.15 2.86
CA LEU A 45 -28.91 -0.91 4.01
C LEU A 45 -30.29 -1.46 3.68
N TYR A 46 -30.47 -2.75 3.89
CA TYR A 46 -31.72 -3.46 3.66
C TYR A 46 -32.38 -3.82 4.98
N ASP A 47 -33.71 -3.84 4.99
CA ASP A 47 -34.46 -4.40 6.10
C ASP A 47 -34.51 -5.95 6.01
N ASN A 48 -35.19 -6.59 6.95
CA ASN A 48 -35.36 -8.03 6.97
C ASN A 48 -36.29 -8.59 5.87
N LYS A 49 -36.78 -7.73 4.97
CA LYS A 49 -37.63 -8.04 3.82
C LYS A 49 -36.96 -7.62 2.50
N ASP A 50 -35.65 -7.40 2.52
CA ASP A 50 -34.84 -6.93 1.38
C ASP A 50 -35.28 -5.57 0.80
N ASN A 51 -35.99 -4.74 1.55
CA ASN A 51 -36.27 -3.37 1.12
C ASN A 51 -35.09 -2.45 1.48
N VAL A 52 -34.72 -1.58 0.57
CA VAL A 52 -33.69 -0.56 0.84
C VAL A 52 -34.25 0.46 1.83
N VAL A 53 -33.72 0.45 3.05
CA VAL A 53 -34.07 1.41 4.13
C VAL A 53 -33.18 2.64 4.10
N TYR A 54 -31.97 2.51 3.56
CA TYR A 54 -31.02 3.61 3.45
C TYR A 54 -30.10 3.39 2.25
N GLN A 55 -29.98 4.43 1.46
CA GLN A 55 -28.97 4.51 0.39
C GLN A 55 -27.95 5.56 0.81
N GLY A 56 -26.79 5.10 1.28
CA GLY A 56 -25.64 5.96 1.49
C GLY A 56 -25.09 6.35 0.13
N SER A 57 -25.30 7.57 -0.29
CA SER A 57 -24.46 8.13 -1.34
C SER A 57 -23.18 8.61 -0.64
N ASN A 58 -22.04 8.00 -0.94
CA ASN A 58 -20.77 8.69 -0.75
C ASN A 58 -20.78 9.88 -1.73
N LYS A 59 -21.47 10.93 -1.35
CA LYS A 59 -21.16 12.29 -1.83
C LYS A 59 -19.91 12.76 -1.06
N SER A 60 -18.85 11.94 -1.06
CA SER A 60 -17.54 12.49 -0.86
C SER A 60 -17.37 13.45 -2.02
N ALA A 61 -17.42 14.73 -1.76
CA ALA A 61 -17.12 15.72 -2.77
C ALA A 61 -15.67 15.47 -3.16
N TRP A 62 -15.48 14.89 -4.35
CA TRP A 62 -14.14 14.79 -4.89
C TRP A 62 -13.60 16.20 -5.12
N VAL A 63 -12.45 16.48 -4.57
CA VAL A 63 -11.77 17.77 -4.69
C VAL A 63 -10.43 17.52 -5.36
N SER A 64 -10.14 18.30 -6.38
CA SER A 64 -8.84 18.23 -7.06
C SER A 64 -7.71 18.62 -6.10
N LEU A 65 -6.54 17.98 -6.21
CA LEU A 65 -5.36 18.35 -5.42
C LEU A 65 -4.99 19.84 -5.54
N LYS A 66 -5.29 20.46 -6.68
CA LYS A 66 -5.05 21.88 -6.92
C LYS A 66 -5.95 22.82 -6.10
N GLU A 67 -7.05 22.31 -5.60
CA GLU A 67 -8.02 23.05 -4.77
C GLU A 67 -7.75 22.85 -3.27
N ILE A 68 -6.86 21.94 -2.91
CA ILE A 68 -6.46 21.66 -1.53
C ILE A 68 -5.27 22.54 -1.16
N ASP A 69 -5.33 23.14 0.04
CA ASP A 69 -4.20 23.93 0.55
C ASP A 69 -2.92 23.08 0.57
N PRO A 70 -1.83 23.51 -0.09
CA PRO A 70 -0.56 22.78 -0.12
C PRO A 70 0.00 22.46 1.27
N LYS A 71 -0.27 23.30 2.27
CA LYS A 71 0.16 23.03 3.66
C LYS A 71 -0.57 21.84 4.23
N PHE A 72 -1.86 21.67 3.93
CA PHE A 72 -2.64 20.54 4.39
C PHE A 72 -2.13 19.22 3.76
N LEU A 73 -1.86 19.23 2.45
CA LEU A 73 -1.24 18.08 1.77
C LEU A 73 0.12 17.72 2.38
N ASN A 74 0.96 18.72 2.63
CA ASN A 74 2.26 18.50 3.26
C ASN A 74 2.15 17.92 4.67
N TYR A 75 1.15 18.33 5.45
CA TYR A 75 0.91 17.75 6.78
C TYR A 75 0.52 16.28 6.69
N ILE A 76 -0.41 15.92 5.80
CA ILE A 76 -0.82 14.52 5.61
C ILE A 76 0.38 13.68 5.19
N ILE A 77 1.12 14.10 4.15
CA ILE A 77 2.27 13.38 3.65
C ILE A 77 3.34 13.22 4.75
N SER A 78 3.61 14.29 5.52
CA SER A 78 4.62 14.25 6.58
C SER A 78 4.26 13.27 7.72
N ILE A 79 2.98 13.10 8.02
CA ILE A 79 2.50 12.22 9.09
C ILE A 79 2.37 10.79 8.59
N GLU A 80 1.71 10.60 7.45
CA GLU A 80 1.36 9.28 6.94
C GLU A 80 2.50 8.62 6.18
N ASP A 81 3.23 9.39 5.36
CA ASP A 81 4.24 8.83 4.46
C ASP A 81 5.23 9.91 3.98
N GLN A 82 6.17 10.28 4.85
CA GLN A 82 7.11 11.38 4.60
C GLN A 82 7.86 11.27 3.26
N HIS A 83 8.10 10.07 2.77
CA HIS A 83 8.82 9.81 1.53
C HIS A 83 7.90 9.39 0.37
N PHE A 84 6.59 9.68 0.44
CA PHE A 84 5.58 9.24 -0.51
C PHE A 84 5.99 9.42 -1.97
N TYR A 85 6.53 10.58 -2.32
CA TYR A 85 6.94 10.89 -3.70
C TYR A 85 8.26 10.22 -4.15
N HIS A 86 8.97 9.53 -3.23
CA HIS A 86 10.32 9.02 -3.46
C HIS A 86 10.43 7.48 -3.47
N HIS A 87 9.32 6.76 -3.29
CA HIS A 87 9.30 5.31 -3.32
C HIS A 87 8.19 4.77 -4.23
N LEU A 88 8.27 3.49 -4.59
CA LEU A 88 7.32 2.77 -5.44
C LEU A 88 6.34 1.94 -4.58
N GLY A 89 5.57 2.61 -3.74
CA GLY A 89 4.55 2.00 -2.88
C GLY A 89 5.04 1.53 -1.51
N PHE A 90 6.36 1.39 -1.30
CA PHE A 90 6.94 0.91 -0.04
C PHE A 90 8.10 1.79 0.40
N ASP A 91 7.97 2.46 1.54
CA ASP A 91 9.09 3.15 2.20
C ASP A 91 9.95 2.13 2.97
N ILE A 92 10.91 1.51 2.27
CA ILE A 92 11.79 0.47 2.85
C ILE A 92 12.56 0.99 4.07
N PRO A 93 13.19 2.17 4.07
CA PRO A 93 13.84 2.73 5.26
C PRO A 93 12.88 2.85 6.47
N ARG A 94 11.66 3.33 6.25
CA ARG A 94 10.63 3.45 7.30
C ARG A 94 10.20 2.07 7.82
N ILE A 95 9.98 1.11 6.93
CA ILE A 95 9.64 -0.28 7.29
C ILE A 95 10.72 -0.88 8.19
N LEU A 96 11.98 -0.78 7.80
CA LEU A 96 13.12 -1.32 8.58
C LEU A 96 13.25 -0.63 9.93
N LYS A 97 13.14 0.70 9.98
CA LYS A 97 13.17 1.48 11.22
C LYS A 97 12.05 1.08 12.17
N THR A 98 10.83 0.95 11.65
CA THR A 98 9.64 0.57 12.42
C THR A 98 9.77 -0.86 12.95
N LEU A 99 10.22 -1.79 12.11
CA LEU A 99 10.47 -3.18 12.50
C LEU A 99 11.48 -3.25 13.66
N PHE A 100 12.61 -2.55 13.53
CA PHE A 100 13.63 -2.51 14.60
C PHE A 100 13.06 -1.93 15.90
N THR A 101 12.29 -0.84 15.81
CA THR A 101 11.67 -0.19 16.97
C THR A 101 10.67 -1.12 17.66
N ASN A 102 9.82 -1.81 16.90
CA ASN A 102 8.82 -2.74 17.43
C ASN A 102 9.51 -3.97 18.10
N ILE A 103 10.54 -4.53 17.46
CA ILE A 103 11.31 -5.63 18.05
C ILE A 103 11.97 -5.19 19.35
N LYS A 104 12.63 -4.03 19.37
CA LYS A 104 13.31 -3.50 20.56
C LYS A 104 12.35 -3.24 21.71
N SER A 105 11.14 -2.79 21.43
CA SER A 105 10.13 -2.47 22.45
C SER A 105 9.32 -3.70 22.92
N GLY A 106 9.37 -4.82 22.18
CA GLY A 106 8.51 -5.98 22.42
C GLY A 106 7.01 -5.72 22.15
N LYS A 107 6.68 -4.59 21.53
CA LYS A 107 5.29 -4.15 21.25
C LYS A 107 5.22 -3.52 19.87
N ILE A 108 4.03 -3.54 19.26
CA ILE A 108 3.74 -2.81 18.03
C ILE A 108 3.45 -1.36 18.40
N LEU A 109 4.47 -0.50 18.31
CA LEU A 109 4.36 0.93 18.63
C LEU A 109 3.95 1.78 17.43
N ALA A 110 4.28 1.34 16.22
CA ALA A 110 3.99 2.07 14.99
C ALA A 110 3.73 1.13 13.81
N GLY A 111 2.93 1.60 12.86
CA GLY A 111 2.80 1.02 11.53
C GLY A 111 3.75 1.67 10.53
N ALA A 112 4.03 0.98 9.45
CA ALA A 112 4.89 1.46 8.36
C ALA A 112 4.21 1.40 7.00
N SER A 113 2.88 1.29 6.96
CA SER A 113 2.14 1.27 5.69
C SER A 113 2.19 2.65 5.03
N SER A 114 2.47 2.66 3.73
CA SER A 114 2.48 3.86 2.90
C SER A 114 1.06 4.34 2.59
N ILE A 115 0.93 5.56 2.04
CA ILE A 115 -0.36 6.08 1.52
C ILE A 115 -0.92 5.12 0.46
N SER A 116 -0.10 4.64 -0.47
CA SER A 116 -0.51 3.70 -1.51
C SER A 116 -1.05 2.38 -0.94
N GLN A 117 -0.42 1.85 0.11
CA GLN A 117 -0.90 0.66 0.81
C GLN A 117 -2.23 0.90 1.54
N GLN A 118 -2.37 2.08 2.17
CA GLN A 118 -3.62 2.47 2.81
C GLN A 118 -4.75 2.64 1.80
N TYR A 119 -4.44 3.21 0.64
CA TYR A 119 -5.39 3.39 -0.45
C TYR A 119 -5.97 2.05 -0.92
N VAL A 120 -5.13 1.10 -1.31
CA VAL A 120 -5.60 -0.22 -1.78
C VAL A 120 -6.33 -1.00 -0.69
N LYS A 121 -5.85 -0.94 0.55
CA LYS A 121 -6.51 -1.57 1.69
C LYS A 121 -7.93 -1.06 1.86
N ASN A 122 -8.14 0.24 1.81
CA ASN A 122 -9.43 0.86 2.06
C ASN A 122 -10.44 0.65 0.93
N LEU A 123 -9.99 0.47 -0.31
CA LEU A 123 -10.87 0.31 -1.47
C LEU A 123 -11.16 -1.13 -1.86
N TYR A 124 -10.20 -2.03 -1.66
CA TYR A 124 -10.24 -3.37 -2.27
C TYR A 124 -10.17 -4.52 -1.27
N LEU A 125 -9.78 -4.26 -0.01
CA LEU A 125 -9.51 -5.32 0.94
C LEU A 125 -10.39 -5.20 2.20
N THR A 126 -10.49 -6.31 2.92
CA THR A 126 -11.09 -6.34 4.25
C THR A 126 -10.11 -5.80 5.29
N PHE A 127 -10.61 -5.53 6.51
CA PHE A 127 -9.78 -5.07 7.63
C PHE A 127 -9.19 -6.24 8.45
N ASP A 128 -9.33 -7.48 7.97
CA ASP A 128 -8.77 -8.65 8.64
C ASP A 128 -7.25 -8.56 8.72
N GLN A 129 -6.70 -9.00 9.84
CA GLN A 129 -5.25 -9.00 10.06
C GLN A 129 -4.65 -10.37 9.72
N THR A 130 -4.69 -10.74 8.44
CA THR A 130 -4.10 -12.00 7.94
C THR A 130 -2.90 -11.76 7.05
N TRP A 131 -2.04 -12.76 6.92
CA TRP A 131 -0.89 -12.69 6.03
C TRP A 131 -1.30 -12.70 4.56
N GLU A 132 -2.34 -13.46 4.23
CA GLU A 132 -2.92 -13.54 2.88
C GLU A 132 -3.36 -12.15 2.42
N ARG A 133 -4.14 -11.46 3.24
CA ARG A 133 -4.57 -10.08 2.97
C ARG A 133 -3.37 -9.14 2.81
N LYS A 134 -2.30 -9.32 3.62
CA LYS A 134 -1.12 -8.45 3.54
C LYS A 134 -0.31 -8.69 2.26
N ILE A 135 -0.26 -9.91 1.78
CA ILE A 135 0.37 -10.24 0.49
C ILE A 135 -0.45 -9.64 -0.67
N GLU A 136 -1.77 -9.76 -0.61
CA GLU A 136 -2.67 -9.17 -1.59
C GLU A 136 -2.55 -7.64 -1.61
N GLU A 137 -2.51 -6.98 -0.45
CA GLU A 137 -2.25 -5.55 -0.30
C GLU A 137 -0.94 -5.17 -1.00
N ALA A 138 0.13 -5.93 -0.78
CA ALA A 138 1.43 -5.64 -1.39
C ALA A 138 1.36 -5.74 -2.92
N PHE A 139 0.71 -6.76 -3.47
CA PHE A 139 0.54 -6.92 -4.91
C PHE A 139 -0.30 -5.80 -5.52
N LEU A 140 -1.43 -5.47 -4.90
CA LEU A 140 -2.31 -4.39 -5.35
C LEU A 140 -1.61 -3.02 -5.26
N THR A 141 -0.75 -2.82 -4.24
CA THR A 141 0.07 -1.61 -4.12
C THR A 141 1.04 -1.47 -5.29
N ILE A 142 1.72 -2.55 -5.68
CA ILE A 142 2.59 -2.54 -6.87
C ILE A 142 1.77 -2.21 -8.12
N LYS A 143 0.61 -2.82 -8.27
CA LYS A 143 -0.28 -2.58 -9.40
C LYS A 143 -0.77 -1.14 -9.46
N LEU A 144 -1.10 -0.54 -8.33
CA LEU A 144 -1.47 0.86 -8.22
C LEU A 144 -0.32 1.77 -8.69
N GLU A 145 0.87 1.59 -8.13
CA GLU A 145 2.06 2.41 -8.41
C GLU A 145 2.63 2.23 -9.83
N THR A 146 2.31 1.13 -10.51
CA THR A 146 2.71 0.92 -11.90
C THR A 146 1.79 1.60 -12.91
N HIS A 147 0.57 1.93 -12.53
CA HIS A 147 -0.43 2.49 -13.44
C HIS A 147 -0.79 3.95 -13.17
N TYR A 148 -0.51 4.44 -11.97
CA TYR A 148 -0.93 5.76 -11.52
C TYR A 148 0.23 6.58 -10.97
N SER A 149 0.23 7.87 -11.27
CA SER A 149 1.15 8.83 -10.69
C SER A 149 0.85 9.06 -9.20
N LYS A 150 1.81 9.59 -8.47
CA LYS A 150 1.64 9.93 -7.05
C LYS A 150 0.49 10.91 -6.80
N ASP A 151 0.32 11.86 -7.70
CA ASP A 151 -0.76 12.86 -7.61
C ASP A 151 -2.15 12.25 -7.89
N GLU A 152 -2.24 11.17 -8.66
CA GLU A 152 -3.49 10.45 -8.88
C GLU A 152 -3.84 9.51 -7.71
N ILE A 153 -2.83 9.05 -6.96
CA ILE A 153 -3.00 8.19 -5.79
C ILE A 153 -3.37 9.03 -4.55
N LEU A 154 -2.81 10.26 -4.42
CA LEU A 154 -3.03 11.19 -3.33
C LEU A 154 -4.40 11.87 -3.42
#